data_6c18c10f5ef64ddb314ea3942938ca79
#
_entry.id   6c18c10f5ef64ddb314ea3942938ca79
#
_cell.length_a   1.000
_cell.length_b   1.000
_cell.length_c   1.000
_cell.angle_alpha   90.00
_cell.angle_beta   90.00
_cell.angle_gamma   90.00
#
_symmetry.space_group_name_H-M   'P 1'
#
loop_
_entity.id
_entity.type
_entity.pdbx_description
1 polymer ?
#
loop_
_entity_poly.entity_id
_entity_poly.type
_entity_poly.pdbx_seq_one_letter_code
_entity_poly.pdbx_strand_id
1 'polypeptide(L)'
;SSTDEYVSPNGNEPTIPAGVSADELDRDALRALTTLSGPNRDIVARHLVMAGQLIDLDPEAAYQHAQAAVSRAGRVDVVREAAALTAYASGRYEEALREVRAVRRMRGDSSLRAVEADAERGLGHPEKAVEIIDATDASSLDLAEQVELVLVSSGARADLGQSDVGLVIVDDALAALPSSVDDELRRRLMEVKAERLTELGRDDEAA
;
A
#
# COMPACT_ATOMS: atom_id res chain seq x y z
N SER A 1 -16.13 13.77 17.80
CA SER A 1 -15.53 14.03 16.49
C SER A 1 -16.53 14.76 15.59
N SER A 2 -16.05 15.66 14.75
CA SER A 2 -16.90 16.39 13.82
C SER A 2 -17.21 15.55 12.59
N THR A 3 -18.42 15.72 12.06
CA THR A 3 -18.84 15.17 10.75
C THR A 3 -19.24 16.29 9.79
N ASP A 4 -19.03 17.54 10.17
CA ASP A 4 -19.32 18.67 9.30
C ASP A 4 -18.34 18.75 8.14
N GLU A 5 -18.77 19.33 7.03
CA GLU A 5 -17.84 19.62 5.93
C GLU A 5 -16.67 20.48 6.43
N TYR A 6 -15.46 20.09 6.04
CA TYR A 6 -14.27 20.87 6.32
C TYR A 6 -13.74 21.52 5.03
N VAL A 7 -13.68 22.83 5.04
CA VAL A 7 -13.06 23.63 3.95
C VAL A 7 -11.86 24.34 4.54
N SER A 8 -10.69 24.16 3.92
CA SER A 8 -9.47 24.83 4.36
C SER A 8 -9.60 26.34 4.25
N PRO A 9 -9.31 27.09 5.33
CA PRO A 9 -9.39 28.56 5.28
C PRO A 9 -8.52 29.21 4.20
N ASN A 10 -7.39 28.57 3.90
CA ASN A 10 -6.41 29.08 2.92
C ASN A 10 -6.50 28.35 1.56
N GLY A 11 -7.42 27.42 1.40
CA GLY A 11 -7.59 26.65 0.17
C GLY A 11 -6.42 25.73 -0.16
N ASN A 12 -5.53 25.47 0.78
CA ASN A 12 -4.31 24.66 0.58
C ASN A 12 -4.49 23.17 0.92
N GLU A 13 -5.64 22.78 1.41
CA GLU A 13 -5.98 21.40 1.70
C GLU A 13 -7.24 21.00 0.94
N PRO A 14 -7.36 19.73 0.51
CA PRO A 14 -8.60 19.27 -0.10
C PRO A 14 -9.76 19.31 0.89
N THR A 15 -10.94 19.60 0.39
CA THR A 15 -12.17 19.61 1.18
C THR A 15 -12.50 18.22 1.69
N ILE A 16 -12.90 18.12 2.95
CA ILE A 16 -13.44 16.88 3.51
C ILE A 16 -14.96 16.98 3.48
N PRO A 17 -15.65 16.09 2.78
CA PRO A 17 -17.11 16.11 2.71
C PRO A 17 -17.78 15.95 4.09
N ALA A 18 -18.98 16.46 4.24
CA ALA A 18 -19.81 16.16 5.39
C ALA A 18 -20.04 14.64 5.51
N GLY A 19 -20.16 14.17 6.74
CA GLY A 19 -20.39 12.75 7.03
C GLY A 19 -19.11 11.93 7.26
N VAL A 20 -17.93 12.47 6.95
CA VAL A 20 -16.66 11.78 7.19
C VAL A 20 -16.23 12.01 8.64
N SER A 21 -16.12 10.93 9.40
CA SER A 21 -15.79 10.97 10.83
C SER A 21 -14.40 10.39 11.10
N ALA A 22 -13.67 10.98 12.04
CA ALA A 22 -12.42 10.43 12.56
C ALA A 22 -12.59 9.02 13.12
N ASP A 23 -13.80 8.68 13.60
CA ASP A 23 -14.08 7.35 14.16
C ASP A 23 -14.08 6.23 13.13
N GLU A 24 -14.10 6.56 11.84
CA GLU A 24 -13.94 5.60 10.74
C GLU A 24 -12.49 5.13 10.56
N LEU A 25 -11.54 5.83 11.19
CA LEU A 25 -10.13 5.44 11.14
C LEU A 25 -9.89 4.24 12.06
N ASP A 26 -8.97 3.36 11.65
CA ASP A 26 -8.53 2.23 12.47
C ASP A 26 -8.06 2.70 13.86
N ARG A 27 -8.36 1.88 14.89
CA ARG A 27 -8.07 2.20 16.29
C ARG A 27 -6.58 2.45 16.55
N ASP A 28 -5.71 1.66 15.95
CA ASP A 28 -4.26 1.81 16.14
C ASP A 28 -3.77 3.11 15.50
N ALA A 29 -4.31 3.47 14.35
CA ALA A 29 -4.04 4.75 13.72
C ALA A 29 -4.53 5.93 14.57
N LEU A 30 -5.74 5.84 15.14
CA LEU A 30 -6.26 6.87 16.06
C LEU A 30 -5.37 7.04 17.30
N ARG A 31 -4.88 5.94 17.87
CA ARG A 31 -3.95 5.98 19.01
C ARG A 31 -2.65 6.71 18.65
N ALA A 32 -2.14 6.48 17.46
CA ALA A 32 -0.93 7.16 16.97
C ALA A 32 -1.10 8.69 16.88
N LEU A 33 -2.34 9.17 16.75
CA LEU A 33 -2.65 10.59 16.66
C LEU A 33 -2.87 11.27 18.02
N THR A 34 -2.76 10.57 19.13
CA THR A 34 -3.08 11.11 20.47
C THR A 34 -2.15 12.25 20.92
N THR A 35 -0.97 12.38 20.31
CA THR A 35 -0.03 13.47 20.56
C THR A 35 -0.49 14.81 19.99
N LEU A 36 -1.47 14.81 19.09
CA LEU A 36 -1.98 16.01 18.45
C LEU A 36 -3.07 16.67 19.30
N SER A 37 -3.23 17.99 19.16
CA SER A 37 -4.36 18.72 19.77
C SER A 37 -5.70 18.19 19.21
N GLY A 38 -6.77 18.28 20.00
CA GLY A 38 -8.08 17.73 19.62
C GLY A 38 -8.57 18.16 18.24
N PRO A 39 -8.63 19.47 17.93
CA PRO A 39 -9.07 19.95 16.61
C PRO A 39 -8.16 19.49 15.48
N ASN A 40 -6.84 19.55 15.66
CA ASN A 40 -5.88 19.11 14.66
C ASN A 40 -5.93 17.59 14.44
N ARG A 41 -6.07 16.82 15.53
CA ARG A 41 -6.24 15.36 15.48
C ARG A 41 -7.46 14.98 14.63
N ASP A 42 -8.59 15.65 14.85
CA ASP A 42 -9.82 15.38 14.10
C ASP A 42 -9.63 15.61 12.60
N ILE A 43 -9.04 16.71 12.20
CA ILE A 43 -8.79 17.03 10.78
C ILE A 43 -7.81 16.02 10.17
N VAL A 44 -6.71 15.72 10.84
CA VAL A 44 -5.73 14.72 10.37
C VAL A 44 -6.37 13.36 10.20
N ALA A 45 -7.12 12.89 11.20
CA ALA A 45 -7.80 11.60 11.13
C ALA A 45 -8.78 11.54 9.95
N ARG A 46 -9.55 12.60 9.73
CA ARG A 46 -10.50 12.66 8.61
C ARG A 46 -9.82 12.70 7.25
N HIS A 47 -8.69 13.37 7.11
CA HIS A 47 -7.87 13.30 5.89
C HIS A 47 -7.34 11.88 5.66
N LEU A 48 -6.93 11.18 6.70
CA LEU A 48 -6.48 9.78 6.59
C LEU A 48 -7.62 8.84 6.19
N VAL A 49 -8.82 9.06 6.71
CA VAL A 49 -10.03 8.34 6.28
C VAL A 49 -10.28 8.54 4.78
N MET A 50 -10.23 9.78 4.33
CA MET A 50 -10.40 10.10 2.91
C MET A 50 -9.33 9.45 2.04
N ALA A 51 -8.09 9.48 2.45
CA ALA A 51 -6.99 8.83 1.72
C ALA A 51 -7.25 7.33 1.57
N GLY A 52 -7.67 6.65 2.64
CA GLY A 52 -8.00 5.23 2.60
C GLY A 52 -9.18 4.89 1.69
N GLN A 53 -10.22 5.72 1.72
CA GLN A 53 -11.42 5.52 0.88
C GLN A 53 -11.14 5.75 -0.61
N LEU A 54 -10.24 6.67 -0.93
CA LEU A 54 -9.99 7.10 -2.30
C LEU A 54 -8.82 6.38 -2.97
N ILE A 55 -7.98 5.70 -2.23
CA ILE A 55 -6.71 5.18 -2.76
C ILE A 55 -6.87 4.29 -4.01
N ASP A 56 -7.91 3.49 -4.05
CA ASP A 56 -8.20 2.59 -5.19
C ASP A 56 -9.10 3.23 -6.26
N LEU A 57 -9.85 4.27 -5.90
CA LEU A 57 -10.82 4.94 -6.79
C LEU A 57 -10.25 6.18 -7.45
N ASP A 58 -9.52 6.98 -6.71
CA ASP A 58 -8.89 8.23 -7.15
C ASP A 58 -7.58 8.44 -6.40
N PRO A 59 -6.49 7.76 -6.83
CA PRO A 59 -5.20 7.83 -6.15
C PRO A 59 -4.64 9.23 -6.01
N GLU A 60 -4.90 10.12 -6.98
CA GLU A 60 -4.45 11.51 -6.91
C GLU A 60 -5.14 12.27 -5.78
N ALA A 61 -6.46 12.14 -5.67
CA ALA A 61 -7.20 12.75 -4.56
C ALA A 61 -6.77 12.17 -3.21
N ALA A 62 -6.54 10.85 -3.13
CA ALA A 62 -6.01 10.19 -1.94
C ALA A 62 -4.66 10.78 -1.55
N TYR A 63 -3.78 10.97 -2.51
CA TYR A 63 -2.47 11.60 -2.30
C TYR A 63 -2.60 13.01 -1.73
N GLN A 64 -3.51 13.83 -2.25
CA GLN A 64 -3.72 15.19 -1.75
C GLN A 64 -4.20 15.20 -0.30
N HIS A 65 -5.09 14.30 0.08
CA HIS A 65 -5.51 14.15 1.48
C HIS A 65 -4.37 13.70 2.38
N ALA A 66 -3.55 12.76 1.92
CA ALA A 66 -2.37 12.32 2.68
C ALA A 66 -1.35 13.45 2.86
N GLN A 67 -1.13 14.27 1.83
CA GLN A 67 -0.23 15.44 1.93
C GLN A 67 -0.73 16.48 2.93
N ALA A 68 -2.05 16.70 2.99
CA ALA A 68 -2.65 17.58 4.00
C ALA A 68 -2.36 17.03 5.42
N ALA A 69 -2.48 15.72 5.61
CA ALA A 69 -2.14 15.09 6.88
C ALA A 69 -0.64 15.25 7.22
N VAL A 70 0.26 15.08 6.25
CA VAL A 70 1.70 15.27 6.42
C VAL A 70 2.03 16.70 6.86
N SER A 71 1.40 17.71 6.27
CA SER A 71 1.62 19.11 6.62
C SER A 71 1.27 19.41 8.07
N ARG A 72 0.31 18.67 8.63
CA ARG A 72 -0.17 18.85 10.00
C ARG A 72 0.50 17.95 11.02
N ALA A 73 0.92 16.76 10.61
CA ALA A 73 1.35 15.69 11.54
C ALA A 73 2.46 14.81 10.94
N GLY A 74 3.42 15.41 10.24
CA GLY A 74 4.47 14.67 9.53
C GLY A 74 5.44 13.88 10.41
N ARG A 75 5.32 13.98 11.74
CA ARG A 75 6.14 13.19 12.70
C ARG A 75 5.41 11.95 13.21
N VAL A 76 4.21 11.70 12.75
CA VAL A 76 3.41 10.53 13.12
C VAL A 76 3.60 9.45 12.07
N ASP A 77 3.95 8.25 12.47
CA ASP A 77 4.29 7.14 11.57
C ASP A 77 3.14 6.73 10.64
N VAL A 78 1.91 6.66 11.14
CA VAL A 78 0.73 6.31 10.32
C VAL A 78 0.44 7.36 9.25
N VAL A 79 0.80 8.62 9.50
CA VAL A 79 0.67 9.69 8.50
C VAL A 79 1.70 9.50 7.38
N ARG A 80 2.93 9.15 7.72
CA ARG A 80 3.97 8.83 6.72
C ARG A 80 3.65 7.54 5.96
N GLU A 81 3.03 6.57 6.62
CA GLU A 81 2.54 5.37 5.93
C GLU A 81 1.49 5.72 4.87
N ALA A 82 0.51 6.55 5.21
CA ALA A 82 -0.48 7.02 4.24
C ALA A 82 0.18 7.79 3.08
N ALA A 83 1.20 8.60 3.37
CA ALA A 83 1.98 9.29 2.35
C ALA A 83 2.69 8.30 1.41
N ALA A 84 3.29 7.25 1.96
CA ALA A 84 3.96 6.21 1.16
C ALA A 84 2.97 5.46 0.25
N LEU A 85 1.85 5.01 0.81
CA LEU A 85 0.85 4.24 0.08
C LEU A 85 0.18 5.05 -1.02
N THR A 86 -0.15 6.32 -0.76
CA THR A 86 -0.80 7.19 -1.76
C THR A 86 0.18 7.67 -2.82
N ALA A 87 1.44 7.92 -2.47
CA ALA A 87 2.49 8.20 -3.45
C ALA A 87 2.69 7.01 -4.39
N TYR A 88 2.77 5.82 -3.85
CA TYR A 88 2.87 4.59 -4.64
C TYR A 88 1.65 4.41 -5.55
N ALA A 89 0.43 4.50 -5.01
CA ALA A 89 -0.80 4.32 -5.78
C ALA A 89 -0.98 5.36 -6.91
N SER A 90 -0.44 6.56 -6.73
CA SER A 90 -0.48 7.65 -7.72
C SER A 90 0.72 7.67 -8.67
N GLY A 91 1.58 6.65 -8.63
CA GLY A 91 2.73 6.52 -9.51
C GLY A 91 3.95 7.35 -9.13
N ARG A 92 3.99 7.90 -7.92
CA ARG A 92 5.12 8.68 -7.39
C ARG A 92 6.12 7.77 -6.67
N TYR A 93 6.78 6.92 -7.43
CA TYR A 93 7.59 5.81 -6.88
C TYR A 93 8.81 6.29 -6.08
N GLU A 94 9.51 7.31 -6.53
CA GLU A 94 10.66 7.85 -5.78
C GLU A 94 10.22 8.46 -4.45
N GLU A 95 9.11 9.18 -4.45
CA GLU A 95 8.52 9.75 -3.24
C GLU A 95 8.05 8.63 -2.29
N ALA A 96 7.41 7.59 -2.82
CA ALA A 96 7.01 6.43 -2.04
C ALA A 96 8.22 5.79 -1.33
N LEU A 97 9.34 5.63 -2.01
CA LEU A 97 10.56 5.09 -1.41
C LEU A 97 11.10 5.98 -0.27
N ARG A 98 11.07 7.30 -0.44
CA ARG A 98 11.47 8.22 0.64
C ARG A 98 10.57 8.08 1.86
N GLU A 99 9.26 7.99 1.65
CA GLU A 99 8.29 7.84 2.74
C GLU A 99 8.39 6.48 3.43
N VAL A 100 8.62 5.41 2.68
CA VAL A 100 8.87 4.07 3.26
C VAL A 100 10.08 4.11 4.22
N ARG A 101 11.16 4.76 3.80
CA ARG A 101 12.34 4.91 4.67
C ARG A 101 12.03 5.71 5.93
N ALA A 102 11.21 6.75 5.82
CA ALA A 102 10.77 7.54 6.97
C ALA A 102 9.96 6.68 7.95
N VAL A 103 9.02 5.88 7.46
CA VAL A 103 8.23 4.95 8.30
C VAL A 103 9.13 3.98 9.04
N ARG A 104 10.11 3.39 8.36
CA ARG A 104 11.05 2.45 8.99
C ARG A 104 11.89 3.08 10.08
N ARG A 105 12.38 4.30 9.84
CA ARG A 105 13.13 5.03 10.89
C ARG A 105 12.28 5.29 12.12
N MET A 106 11.00 5.61 11.94
CA MET A 106 10.07 5.90 13.03
C MET A 106 9.67 4.64 13.80
N ARG A 107 9.47 3.51 13.11
CA ARG A 107 9.01 2.25 13.71
C ARG A 107 10.15 1.32 14.12
N GLY A 108 11.31 1.42 13.49
CA GLY A 108 12.43 0.51 13.70
C GLY A 108 12.17 -0.91 13.20
N ASP A 109 11.29 -1.09 12.21
CA ASP A 109 10.92 -2.38 11.65
C ASP A 109 11.05 -2.43 10.13
N SER A 110 10.61 -3.53 9.52
CA SER A 110 10.68 -3.78 8.08
C SER A 110 9.33 -3.54 7.38
N SER A 111 8.55 -2.56 7.85
CA SER A 111 7.25 -2.22 7.27
C SER A 111 7.34 -1.86 5.79
N LEU A 112 6.28 -2.18 5.04
CA LEU A 112 6.08 -1.74 3.64
C LEU A 112 7.09 -2.31 2.64
N ARG A 113 7.61 -3.52 2.88
CA ARG A 113 8.57 -4.16 1.96
C ARG A 113 8.01 -4.40 0.56
N ALA A 114 6.75 -4.84 0.46
CA ALA A 114 6.11 -5.07 -0.84
C ALA A 114 5.95 -3.77 -1.62
N VAL A 115 5.56 -2.69 -0.95
CA VAL A 115 5.44 -1.35 -1.56
C VAL A 115 6.81 -0.87 -2.06
N GLU A 116 7.87 -1.03 -1.25
CA GLU A 116 9.24 -0.67 -1.65
C GLU A 116 9.67 -1.45 -2.89
N ALA A 117 9.49 -2.76 -2.88
CA ALA A 117 9.88 -3.60 -4.00
C ALA A 117 9.11 -3.23 -5.27
N ASP A 118 7.80 -3.02 -5.17
CA ASP A 118 6.99 -2.69 -6.33
C ASP A 118 7.27 -1.27 -6.86
N ALA A 119 7.60 -0.33 -5.98
CA ALA A 119 8.06 1.00 -6.39
C ALA A 119 9.38 0.93 -7.19
N GLU A 120 10.30 0.06 -6.80
CA GLU A 120 11.52 -0.18 -7.58
C GLU A 120 11.21 -0.78 -8.96
N ARG A 121 10.24 -1.69 -9.05
CA ARG A 121 9.75 -2.18 -10.35
C ARG A 121 9.21 -1.03 -11.21
N GLY A 122 8.40 -0.16 -10.61
CA GLY A 122 7.84 1.01 -11.31
C GLY A 122 8.90 1.97 -11.84
N LEU A 123 10.07 2.02 -11.20
CA LEU A 123 11.23 2.79 -11.64
C LEU A 123 12.11 2.05 -12.66
N GLY A 124 11.74 0.84 -13.06
CA GLY A 124 12.51 0.04 -14.00
C GLY A 124 13.66 -0.74 -13.37
N HIS A 125 13.57 -1.05 -12.07
CA HIS A 125 14.60 -1.77 -11.32
C HIS A 125 14.08 -3.11 -10.77
N PRO A 126 13.64 -4.06 -11.62
CA PRO A 126 13.07 -5.33 -11.13
C PRO A 126 14.07 -6.19 -10.36
N GLU A 127 15.36 -6.10 -10.66
CA GLU A 127 16.42 -6.79 -9.91
C GLU A 127 16.51 -6.30 -8.47
N LYS A 128 16.30 -5.01 -8.21
CA LYS A 128 16.25 -4.46 -6.84
C LYS A 128 15.01 -4.96 -6.10
N ALA A 129 13.88 -5.08 -6.79
CA ALA A 129 12.67 -5.65 -6.20
C ALA A 129 12.91 -7.09 -5.71
N VAL A 130 13.57 -7.91 -6.52
CA VAL A 130 13.94 -9.28 -6.13
C VAL A 130 14.87 -9.27 -4.90
N GLU A 131 15.89 -8.42 -4.88
CA GLU A 131 16.80 -8.29 -3.74
C GLU A 131 16.07 -7.92 -2.45
N ILE A 132 15.14 -6.96 -2.50
CA ILE A 132 14.35 -6.53 -1.35
C ILE A 132 13.50 -7.68 -0.81
N ILE A 133 12.85 -8.42 -1.70
CA ILE A 133 11.99 -9.56 -1.32
C ILE A 133 12.82 -10.69 -0.73
N ASP A 134 13.93 -11.04 -1.35
CA ASP A 134 14.83 -12.10 -0.87
C ASP A 134 15.43 -11.76 0.51
N ALA A 135 15.64 -10.49 0.80
CA ALA A 135 16.14 -10.02 2.10
C ALA A 135 15.05 -9.94 3.18
N THR A 136 13.79 -10.18 2.85
CA THR A 136 12.66 -10.04 3.77
C THR A 136 12.33 -11.39 4.41
N ASP A 137 12.27 -11.43 5.75
CA ASP A 137 11.77 -12.59 6.48
C ASP A 137 10.23 -12.60 6.44
N ALA A 138 9.66 -13.35 5.49
CA ALA A 138 8.22 -13.44 5.30
C ALA A 138 7.50 -14.14 6.47
N SER A 139 8.22 -14.93 7.29
CA SER A 139 7.61 -15.64 8.41
C SER A 139 7.09 -14.73 9.51
N SER A 140 7.61 -13.49 9.59
CA SER A 140 7.18 -12.47 10.55
C SER A 140 5.94 -11.69 10.08
N LEU A 141 5.51 -11.87 8.84
CA LEU A 141 4.42 -11.12 8.21
C LEU A 141 3.10 -11.89 8.30
N ASP A 142 1.98 -11.15 8.30
CA ASP A 142 0.68 -11.78 8.17
C ASP A 142 0.48 -12.34 6.73
N LEU A 143 -0.56 -13.12 6.55
CA LEU A 143 -0.80 -13.79 5.28
C LEU A 143 -1.04 -12.80 4.13
N ALA A 144 -1.76 -11.71 4.37
CA ALA A 144 -2.01 -10.69 3.35
C ALA A 144 -0.71 -10.04 2.88
N GLU A 145 0.18 -9.70 3.80
CA GLU A 145 1.50 -9.13 3.48
C GLU A 145 2.38 -10.15 2.74
N GLN A 146 2.34 -11.43 3.12
CA GLN A 146 3.05 -12.49 2.39
C GLN A 146 2.56 -12.62 0.95
N VAL A 147 1.26 -12.55 0.73
CA VAL A 147 0.67 -12.57 -0.62
C VAL A 147 1.13 -11.36 -1.43
N GLU A 148 1.14 -10.16 -0.83
CA GLU A 148 1.66 -8.97 -1.52
C GLU A 148 3.11 -9.16 -2.00
N LEU A 149 3.97 -9.71 -1.16
CA LEU A 149 5.36 -10.02 -1.56
C LEU A 149 5.40 -11.02 -2.73
N VAL A 150 4.56 -12.04 -2.71
CA VAL A 150 4.47 -13.03 -3.79
C VAL A 150 4.06 -12.38 -5.10
N LEU A 151 3.04 -11.52 -5.08
CA LEU A 151 2.57 -10.82 -6.28
C LEU A 151 3.66 -9.95 -6.89
N VAL A 152 4.36 -9.19 -6.07
CA VAL A 152 5.47 -8.34 -6.52
C VAL A 152 6.64 -9.20 -7.03
N SER A 153 6.98 -10.29 -6.34
CA SER A 153 8.04 -11.22 -6.75
C SER A 153 7.77 -11.82 -8.12
N SER A 154 6.55 -12.31 -8.34
CA SER A 154 6.14 -12.86 -9.64
C SER A 154 6.26 -11.81 -10.75
N GLY A 155 5.78 -10.59 -10.49
CA GLY A 155 5.88 -9.49 -11.46
C GLY A 155 7.31 -9.08 -11.77
N ALA A 156 8.18 -9.02 -10.76
CA ALA A 156 9.60 -8.68 -10.95
C ALA A 156 10.32 -9.73 -11.81
N ARG A 157 10.01 -11.01 -11.60
CA ARG A 157 10.55 -12.09 -12.44
C ARG A 157 10.08 -11.97 -13.88
N ALA A 158 8.79 -11.66 -14.09
CA ALA A 158 8.26 -11.42 -15.44
C ALA A 158 8.96 -10.23 -16.13
N ASP A 159 9.20 -9.14 -15.39
CA ASP A 159 9.93 -7.97 -15.90
C ASP A 159 11.36 -8.34 -16.34
N LEU A 160 11.96 -9.35 -15.73
CA LEU A 160 13.29 -9.89 -16.08
C LEU A 160 13.24 -10.94 -17.20
N GLY A 161 12.08 -11.17 -17.82
CA GLY A 161 11.91 -12.19 -18.85
C GLY A 161 11.79 -13.61 -18.28
N GLN A 162 11.49 -13.75 -16.99
CA GLN A 162 11.42 -15.01 -16.27
C GLN A 162 9.96 -15.31 -15.86
N SER A 163 9.03 -15.23 -16.81
CA SER A 163 7.60 -15.51 -16.52
C SER A 163 7.35 -16.94 -16.05
N ASP A 164 8.17 -17.89 -16.46
CA ASP A 164 8.15 -19.28 -15.97
C ASP A 164 8.46 -19.36 -14.47
N VAL A 165 9.46 -18.63 -13.99
CA VAL A 165 9.78 -18.52 -12.57
C VAL A 165 8.64 -17.81 -11.82
N GLY A 166 8.12 -16.72 -12.37
CA GLY A 166 6.99 -16.00 -11.80
C GLY A 166 5.74 -16.88 -11.67
N LEU A 167 5.48 -17.76 -12.61
CA LEU A 167 4.38 -18.71 -12.55
C LEU A 167 4.56 -19.71 -11.40
N VAL A 168 5.74 -20.29 -11.25
CA VAL A 168 6.05 -21.22 -10.15
C VAL A 168 5.84 -20.53 -8.79
N ILE A 169 6.29 -19.29 -8.63
CA ILE A 169 6.12 -18.53 -7.39
C ILE A 169 4.64 -18.39 -7.01
N VAL A 170 3.78 -18.06 -7.97
CA VAL A 170 2.33 -17.92 -7.72
C VAL A 170 1.67 -19.28 -7.48
N ASP A 171 2.03 -20.31 -8.24
CA ASP A 171 1.48 -21.65 -8.07
C ASP A 171 1.82 -22.22 -6.67
N ASP A 172 3.04 -22.02 -6.20
CA ASP A 172 3.46 -22.46 -4.86
C ASP A 172 2.65 -21.71 -3.78
N ALA A 173 2.42 -20.42 -3.96
CA ALA A 173 1.61 -19.63 -3.03
C ALA A 173 0.16 -20.09 -3.01
N LEU A 174 -0.44 -20.37 -4.17
CA LEU A 174 -1.81 -20.89 -4.27
C LEU A 174 -1.94 -22.25 -3.57
N ALA A 175 -0.96 -23.12 -3.76
CA ALA A 175 -0.95 -24.45 -3.11
C ALA A 175 -0.81 -24.35 -1.59
N ALA A 176 -0.11 -23.33 -1.09
CA ALA A 176 0.12 -23.12 0.34
C ALA A 176 -1.01 -22.36 1.04
N LEU A 177 -1.95 -21.73 0.29
CA LEU A 177 -3.05 -20.99 0.91
C LEU A 177 -3.95 -21.94 1.71
N PRO A 178 -4.26 -21.59 2.98
CA PRO A 178 -5.26 -22.32 3.75
C PRO A 178 -6.64 -22.29 3.07
N SER A 179 -7.39 -23.36 3.14
CA SER A 179 -8.74 -23.44 2.56
C SER A 179 -9.74 -22.47 3.20
N SER A 180 -9.46 -22.02 4.43
CA SER A 180 -10.27 -21.06 5.19
C SER A 180 -9.98 -19.60 4.86
N VAL A 181 -9.03 -19.34 3.95
CA VAL A 181 -8.61 -17.98 3.58
C VAL A 181 -9.69 -17.28 2.76
N ASP A 182 -9.77 -15.96 2.94
CA ASP A 182 -10.59 -15.05 2.15
C ASP A 182 -10.37 -15.26 0.64
N ASP A 183 -11.43 -15.32 -0.11
CA ASP A 183 -11.42 -15.48 -1.57
C ASP A 183 -10.67 -14.36 -2.29
N GLU A 184 -10.58 -13.17 -1.68
CA GLU A 184 -9.87 -12.02 -2.28
C GLU A 184 -8.39 -12.31 -2.52
N LEU A 185 -7.68 -12.89 -1.55
CA LEU A 185 -6.26 -13.21 -1.71
C LEU A 185 -6.06 -14.27 -2.80
N ARG A 186 -6.94 -15.29 -2.82
CA ARG A 186 -6.91 -16.32 -3.85
C ARG A 186 -7.16 -15.72 -5.23
N ARG A 187 -8.16 -14.85 -5.35
CA ARG A 187 -8.50 -14.19 -6.63
C ARG A 187 -7.32 -13.39 -7.17
N ARG A 188 -6.64 -12.63 -6.32
CA ARG A 188 -5.49 -11.82 -6.73
C ARG A 188 -4.33 -12.70 -7.22
N LEU A 189 -4.06 -13.81 -6.54
CA LEU A 189 -3.05 -14.78 -7.00
C LEU A 189 -3.44 -15.43 -8.33
N MET A 190 -4.72 -15.77 -8.50
CA MET A 190 -5.22 -16.35 -9.76
C MET A 190 -5.11 -15.36 -10.93
N GLU A 191 -5.37 -14.08 -10.70
CA GLU A 191 -5.21 -13.04 -11.73
C GLU A 191 -3.76 -12.95 -12.20
N VAL A 192 -2.80 -12.92 -11.27
CA VAL A 192 -1.38 -12.87 -11.63
C VAL A 192 -0.92 -14.17 -12.29
N LYS A 193 -1.44 -15.33 -11.86
CA LYS A 193 -1.19 -16.60 -12.55
C LYS A 193 -1.63 -16.53 -14.01
N ALA A 194 -2.84 -16.00 -14.28
CA ALA A 194 -3.35 -15.83 -15.63
C ALA A 194 -2.44 -14.95 -16.49
N GLU A 195 -1.92 -13.85 -15.92
CA GLU A 195 -0.96 -12.99 -16.60
C GLU A 195 0.32 -13.74 -16.98
N ARG A 196 0.88 -14.51 -16.05
CA ARG A 196 2.09 -15.32 -16.32
C ARG A 196 1.84 -16.37 -17.41
N LEU A 197 0.69 -17.05 -17.38
CA LEU A 197 0.31 -18.01 -18.39
C LEU A 197 0.17 -17.37 -19.76
N THR A 198 -0.45 -16.19 -19.85
CA THR A 198 -0.59 -15.43 -21.11
C THR A 198 0.79 -15.09 -21.68
N GLU A 199 1.72 -14.61 -20.86
CA GLU A 199 3.10 -14.28 -21.29
C GLU A 199 3.83 -15.51 -21.83
N LEU A 200 3.50 -16.71 -21.32
CA LEU A 200 4.11 -17.98 -21.76
C LEU A 200 3.37 -18.62 -22.95
N GLY A 201 2.33 -17.96 -23.50
CA GLY A 201 1.54 -18.50 -24.57
C GLY A 201 0.63 -19.66 -24.16
N ARG A 202 0.26 -19.73 -22.86
CA ARG A 202 -0.55 -20.80 -22.27
C ARG A 202 -1.91 -20.27 -21.80
N ASP A 203 -2.56 -19.44 -22.63
CA ASP A 203 -3.81 -18.77 -22.29
C ASP A 203 -4.95 -19.77 -21.99
N ASP A 204 -4.96 -20.92 -22.62
CA ASP A 204 -5.94 -21.99 -22.42
C ASP A 204 -5.92 -22.53 -20.98
N GLU A 205 -4.81 -22.39 -20.27
CA GLU A 205 -4.65 -22.82 -18.87
C GLU A 205 -5.05 -21.71 -17.88
N ALA A 206 -5.29 -20.48 -18.37
CA ALA A 206 -5.65 -19.32 -17.54
C ALA A 206 -7.15 -19.27 -17.18
N ALA A 207 -7.96 -20.10 -17.77
CA ALA A 207 -9.41 -20.15 -17.56
C ALA A 207 -9.82 -20.84 -16.27
#